data_a3c898aabf07b384989f184d223e1276
#
_entry.id   a3c898aabf07b384989f184d223e1276
#
_cell.length_a   1.000
_cell.length_b   1.000
_cell.length_c   1.000
_cell.angle_alpha   90.00
_cell.angle_beta   90.00
_cell.angle_gamma   90.00
#
_symmetry.space_group_name_H-M   'P 1'
#
loop_
_entity.id
_entity.type
_entity.pdbx_description
1 polymer ?
#
loop_
_entity_poly.entity_id
_entity_poly.type
_entity_poly.pdbx_seq_one_letter_code
_entity_poly.pdbx_strand_id
1 'polypeptide(L)'
;MEKGRKIFGQNVFVKTRIRADNGKEIPIMTMGPICIAPEFQRKGYGKFLLDYSIEKATALGCGALCFEGDIRFYGKSGFTFARNFGIRYHGLPKNADDSFFLCKELIDGYLDEITGEYTTPQAYFIDEVEVEEFDRTFPYREKLKLPGQIF
;
A
#
# COMPACT_ATOMS: atom_id res chain seq x y z
N MET A 1 3.25 -4.44 15.29
CA MET A 1 2.99 -3.94 16.66
C MET A 1 2.69 -5.13 17.56
N GLU A 2 3.23 -5.13 18.76
CA GLU A 2 3.14 -6.25 19.68
C GLU A 2 2.83 -5.77 21.10
N LYS A 3 2.10 -6.57 21.85
CA LYS A 3 1.84 -6.39 23.29
C LYS A 3 1.97 -7.74 23.99
N GLY A 4 3.02 -7.88 24.83
CA GLY A 4 3.38 -9.18 25.37
C GLY A 4 3.86 -10.12 24.25
N ARG A 5 3.19 -11.26 24.07
CA ARG A 5 3.47 -12.21 22.97
C ARG A 5 2.43 -12.15 21.86
N LYS A 6 1.52 -11.17 21.85
CA LYS A 6 0.45 -11.03 20.87
C LYS A 6 0.78 -9.94 19.88
N ILE A 7 0.91 -10.30 18.60
CA ILE A 7 0.95 -9.34 17.50
C ILE A 7 -0.48 -8.84 17.27
N PHE A 8 -0.68 -7.53 17.29
CA PHE A 8 -1.99 -6.91 17.10
C PHE A 8 -2.03 -5.90 15.95
N GLY A 9 -0.92 -5.64 15.31
CA GLY A 9 -0.88 -4.80 14.12
C GLY A 9 0.35 -5.09 13.28
N GLN A 10 0.18 -5.08 11.97
CA GLN A 10 1.25 -5.27 10.98
C GLN A 10 1.07 -4.35 9.79
N ASN A 11 2.16 -4.07 9.10
CA ASN A 11 2.21 -3.46 7.78
C ASN A 11 3.28 -4.15 6.95
N VAL A 12 2.99 -4.41 5.69
CA VAL A 12 3.91 -5.09 4.77
C VAL A 12 4.36 -4.11 3.71
N PHE A 13 5.64 -4.18 3.34
CA PHE A 13 6.22 -3.41 2.23
C PHE A 13 6.78 -4.35 1.19
N VAL A 14 6.58 -4.00 -0.08
CA VAL A 14 7.15 -4.70 -1.23
C VAL A 14 7.92 -3.69 -2.07
N LYS A 15 9.17 -4.03 -2.41
CA LYS A 15 9.96 -3.23 -3.36
C LYS A 15 9.35 -3.32 -4.75
N THR A 16 9.20 -2.18 -5.40
CA THR A 16 8.66 -2.06 -6.74
C THR A 16 9.29 -0.86 -7.44
N ARG A 17 8.75 -0.47 -8.56
CA ARG A 17 9.26 0.64 -9.38
C ARG A 17 8.13 1.34 -10.13
N ILE A 18 8.39 2.58 -10.46
CA ILE A 18 7.67 3.31 -11.49
C ILE A 18 8.46 3.15 -12.78
N ARG A 19 7.79 2.78 -13.86
CA ARG A 19 8.36 2.83 -15.20
C ARG A 19 8.13 4.21 -15.77
N ALA A 20 9.17 5.04 -15.75
CA ALA A 20 9.11 6.41 -16.23
C ALA A 20 8.94 6.45 -17.76
N ASP A 21 8.27 7.49 -18.25
CA ASP A 21 8.01 7.69 -19.68
C ASP A 21 9.30 7.88 -20.51
N ASN A 22 10.40 8.26 -19.86
CA ASN A 22 11.74 8.35 -20.46
C ASN A 22 12.49 7.00 -20.47
N GLY A 23 11.86 5.90 -20.08
CA GLY A 23 12.42 4.56 -20.04
C GLY A 23 13.22 4.20 -18.79
N LYS A 24 13.38 5.13 -17.84
CA LYS A 24 14.03 4.83 -16.56
C LYS A 24 13.10 4.05 -15.64
N GLU A 25 13.68 3.22 -14.80
CA GLU A 25 12.99 2.58 -13.69
C GLU A 25 13.33 3.30 -12.38
N ILE A 26 12.32 3.83 -11.72
CA ILE A 26 12.45 4.58 -10.48
C ILE A 26 12.09 3.66 -9.31
N PRO A 27 13.05 3.25 -8.46
CA PRO A 27 12.80 2.35 -7.34
C PRO A 27 11.89 3.01 -6.30
N ILE A 28 10.83 2.33 -5.92
CA ILE A 28 9.92 2.75 -4.86
C ILE A 28 9.52 1.54 -4.01
N MET A 29 8.70 1.74 -3.00
CA MET A 29 7.97 0.65 -2.36
C MET A 29 6.46 0.87 -2.50
N THR A 30 5.72 -0.23 -2.52
CA THR A 30 4.30 -0.26 -2.22
C THR A 30 4.10 -0.83 -0.83
N MET A 31 2.97 -0.56 -0.21
CA MET A 31 2.65 -1.08 1.10
C MET A 31 1.23 -1.65 1.14
N GLY A 32 1.05 -2.66 1.97
CA GLY A 32 -0.20 -3.35 2.22
C GLY A 32 0.03 -4.86 2.30
N PRO A 33 -0.82 -5.56 3.03
CA PRO A 33 -1.88 -5.02 3.88
C PRO A 33 -1.33 -4.29 5.13
N ILE A 34 -2.04 -3.24 5.56
CA ILE A 34 -1.89 -2.66 6.89
C ILE A 34 -3.11 -3.04 7.72
N CYS A 35 -2.93 -3.65 8.87
CA CYS A 35 -4.05 -4.09 9.70
C CYS A 35 -3.78 -3.94 11.19
N ILE A 36 -4.87 -3.77 11.94
CA ILE A 36 -4.90 -3.74 13.40
C ILE A 36 -5.97 -4.72 13.86
N ALA A 37 -5.64 -5.59 14.80
CA ALA A 37 -6.59 -6.54 15.37
C ALA A 37 -7.85 -5.83 15.90
N PRO A 38 -9.05 -6.41 15.72
CA PRO A 38 -10.32 -5.73 15.97
C PRO A 38 -10.42 -5.06 17.34
N GLU A 39 -9.99 -5.73 18.40
CA GLU A 39 -10.04 -5.23 19.78
C GLU A 39 -9.11 -4.04 20.05
N PHE A 40 -8.17 -3.73 19.11
CA PHE A 40 -7.26 -2.60 19.17
C PHE A 40 -7.61 -1.48 18.18
N GLN A 41 -8.62 -1.66 17.33
CA GLN A 41 -9.04 -0.65 16.38
C GLN A 41 -9.67 0.58 17.06
N ARG A 42 -9.78 1.68 16.31
CA ARG A 42 -10.36 2.98 16.75
C ARG A 42 -9.66 3.61 17.96
N LYS A 43 -8.40 3.23 18.24
CA LYS A 43 -7.58 3.74 19.36
C LYS A 43 -6.32 4.48 18.86
N GLY A 44 -6.27 4.86 17.58
CA GLY A 44 -5.13 5.57 16.99
C GLY A 44 -3.98 4.67 16.53
N TYR A 45 -3.99 3.38 16.84
CA TYR A 45 -2.89 2.47 16.49
C TYR A 45 -2.64 2.35 14.98
N GLY A 46 -3.67 2.45 14.15
CA GLY A 46 -3.50 2.40 12.69
C GLY A 46 -2.64 3.55 12.17
N LYS A 47 -2.92 4.78 12.62
CA LYS A 47 -2.11 5.95 12.26
C LYS A 47 -0.69 5.84 12.82
N PHE A 48 -0.54 5.44 14.08
CA PHE A 48 0.77 5.26 14.70
C PHE A 48 1.61 4.22 13.92
N LEU A 49 1.03 3.08 13.56
CA LEU A 49 1.70 2.05 12.77
C LEU A 49 2.11 2.58 11.40
N LEU A 50 1.22 3.32 10.73
CA LEU A 50 1.49 3.92 9.43
C LEU A 50 2.66 4.90 9.50
N ASP A 51 2.63 5.86 10.42
CA ASP A 51 3.66 6.88 10.56
C ASP A 51 5.03 6.26 10.88
N TYR A 52 5.07 5.29 11.80
CA TYR A 52 6.27 4.51 12.12
C TYR A 52 6.79 3.73 10.91
N SER A 53 5.90 3.13 10.13
CA SER A 53 6.27 2.39 8.92
C SER A 53 6.87 3.29 7.85
N ILE A 54 6.33 4.51 7.69
CA ILE A 54 6.88 5.53 6.78
C ILE A 54 8.29 5.91 7.21
N GLU A 55 8.50 6.19 8.50
CA GLU A 55 9.83 6.49 9.05
C GLU A 55 10.84 5.37 8.73
N LYS A 56 10.43 4.11 8.92
CA LYS A 56 11.29 2.96 8.62
C LYS A 56 11.57 2.81 7.12
N ALA A 57 10.59 3.02 6.25
CA ALA A 57 10.80 3.01 4.80
C ALA A 57 11.80 4.10 4.38
N THR A 58 11.69 5.31 4.92
CA THR A 58 12.63 6.41 4.69
C THR A 58 14.04 6.03 5.15
N ALA A 59 14.18 5.48 6.35
CA ALA A 59 15.47 5.03 6.89
C ALA A 59 16.12 3.90 6.07
N LEU A 60 15.32 3.13 5.32
CA LEU A 60 15.79 2.11 4.39
C LEU A 60 16.13 2.68 3.00
N GLY A 61 16.07 4.00 2.82
CA GLY A 61 16.39 4.67 1.57
C GLY A 61 15.27 4.64 0.52
N CYS A 62 14.03 4.35 0.93
CA CYS A 62 12.88 4.44 0.03
C CYS A 62 12.61 5.90 -0.33
N GLY A 63 12.62 6.25 -1.63
CA GLY A 63 12.38 7.60 -2.09
C GLY A 63 10.92 7.99 -2.16
N ALA A 64 10.04 7.04 -2.45
CA ALA A 64 8.59 7.25 -2.51
C ALA A 64 7.80 5.98 -2.25
N LEU A 65 6.56 6.15 -1.80
CA LEU A 65 5.56 5.09 -1.63
C LEU A 65 4.39 5.33 -2.57
N CYS A 66 3.98 4.28 -3.31
CA CYS A 66 2.75 4.28 -4.11
C CYS A 66 1.93 3.03 -3.80
N PHE A 67 0.63 3.17 -3.59
CA PHE A 67 -0.26 2.05 -3.29
C PHE A 67 -1.74 2.44 -3.44
N GLU A 68 -2.61 1.46 -3.33
CA GLU A 68 -4.06 1.63 -3.36
C GLU A 68 -4.61 1.86 -1.94
N GLY A 69 -5.38 2.93 -1.76
CA GLY A 69 -5.92 3.26 -0.44
C GLY A 69 -6.94 4.39 -0.42
N ASP A 70 -7.52 4.60 0.74
CA ASP A 70 -8.49 5.67 0.98
C ASP A 70 -7.80 6.94 1.49
N ILE A 71 -7.85 8.01 0.72
CA ILE A 71 -7.24 9.30 1.05
C ILE A 71 -7.71 9.86 2.40
N ARG A 72 -8.94 9.53 2.82
CA ARG A 72 -9.48 9.98 4.12
C ARG A 72 -8.68 9.45 5.32
N PHE A 73 -8.06 8.29 5.16
CA PHE A 73 -7.17 7.72 6.16
C PHE A 73 -5.72 8.13 5.92
N TYR A 74 -5.18 7.89 4.74
CA TYR A 74 -3.77 8.05 4.42
C TYR A 74 -3.34 9.50 4.25
N GLY A 75 -4.24 10.39 3.84
CA GLY A 75 -3.98 11.83 3.71
C GLY A 75 -3.53 12.47 5.03
N LYS A 76 -3.94 11.93 6.18
CA LYS A 76 -3.51 12.38 7.52
C LYS A 76 -2.03 12.10 7.82
N SER A 77 -1.38 11.27 7.01
CA SER A 77 0.07 10.97 7.06
C SER A 77 0.81 11.53 5.84
N GLY A 78 0.19 12.47 5.13
CA GLY A 78 0.80 13.23 4.05
C GLY A 78 0.79 12.54 2.68
N PHE A 79 -0.04 11.51 2.50
CA PHE A 79 -0.28 10.96 1.15
C PHE A 79 -1.22 11.86 0.36
N THR A 80 -1.04 11.88 -0.95
CA THR A 80 -1.91 12.55 -1.91
C THR A 80 -2.17 11.64 -3.10
N PHE A 81 -2.97 12.08 -4.07
CA PHE A 81 -3.21 11.30 -5.28
C PHE A 81 -1.94 11.20 -6.13
N ALA A 82 -1.64 10.01 -6.64
CA ALA A 82 -0.41 9.76 -7.41
C ALA A 82 -0.34 10.60 -8.70
N ARG A 83 -1.51 10.96 -9.27
CA ARG A 83 -1.58 11.89 -10.42
C ARG A 83 -0.95 13.26 -10.15
N ASN A 84 -0.89 13.70 -8.90
CA ASN A 84 -0.25 14.97 -8.54
C ASN A 84 1.28 14.95 -8.77
N PHE A 85 1.86 13.76 -8.82
CA PHE A 85 3.27 13.51 -9.18
C PHE A 85 3.43 13.05 -10.63
N GLY A 86 2.37 13.07 -11.45
CA GLY A 86 2.44 12.57 -12.82
C GLY A 86 2.50 11.04 -12.95
N ILE A 87 2.19 10.31 -11.88
CA ILE A 87 2.26 8.85 -11.86
C ILE A 87 0.87 8.26 -12.12
N ARG A 88 0.79 7.38 -13.11
CA ARG A 88 -0.43 6.70 -13.55
C ARG A 88 -0.46 5.25 -13.04
N TYR A 89 -1.66 4.74 -12.85
CA TYR A 89 -1.86 3.32 -12.53
C TYR A 89 -1.96 2.50 -13.82
N HIS A 90 -1.19 1.41 -13.91
CA HIS A 90 -1.13 0.57 -15.11
C HIS A 90 -2.50 0.01 -15.48
N GLY A 91 -2.81 0.08 -16.78
CA GLY A 91 -4.05 -0.47 -17.33
C GLY A 91 -5.32 0.36 -17.00
N LEU A 92 -5.20 1.44 -16.25
CA LEU A 92 -6.35 2.29 -15.96
C LEU A 92 -6.65 3.22 -17.16
N PRO A 93 -7.89 3.25 -17.69
CA PRO A 93 -8.28 4.19 -18.74
C PRO A 93 -8.06 5.64 -18.31
N LYS A 94 -7.68 6.52 -19.26
CA LYS A 94 -7.34 7.93 -18.97
C LYS A 94 -8.41 8.73 -18.23
N ASN A 95 -9.70 8.37 -18.39
CA ASN A 95 -10.82 9.05 -17.77
C ASN A 95 -11.44 8.26 -16.61
N ALA A 96 -10.81 7.17 -16.18
CA ALA A 96 -11.28 6.40 -15.04
C ALA A 96 -10.92 7.09 -13.73
N ASP A 97 -11.69 6.79 -12.69
CA ASP A 97 -11.39 7.27 -11.33
C ASP A 97 -10.11 6.60 -10.81
N ASP A 98 -9.11 7.41 -10.52
CA ASP A 98 -7.83 7.03 -9.95
C ASP A 98 -7.68 7.48 -8.49
N SER A 99 -8.76 7.91 -7.85
CA SER A 99 -8.75 8.45 -6.48
C SER A 99 -8.33 7.43 -5.41
N PHE A 100 -8.30 6.16 -5.76
CA PHE A 100 -7.78 5.08 -4.92
C PHE A 100 -6.25 4.99 -4.94
N PHE A 101 -5.58 5.58 -5.97
CA PHE A 101 -4.14 5.45 -6.14
C PHE A 101 -3.40 6.62 -5.51
N LEU A 102 -2.66 6.32 -4.46
CA LEU A 102 -2.01 7.29 -3.59
C LEU A 102 -0.50 7.22 -3.69
N CYS A 103 0.13 8.38 -3.50
CA CYS A 103 1.58 8.51 -3.49
C CYS A 103 2.03 9.46 -2.38
N LYS A 104 3.24 9.21 -1.87
CA LYS A 104 3.97 10.10 -0.98
C LYS A 104 5.47 10.03 -1.29
N GLU A 105 6.09 11.17 -1.53
CA GLU A 105 7.55 11.27 -1.48
C GLU A 105 8.05 11.14 -0.04
N LEU A 106 9.12 10.44 0.14
CA LEU A 106 9.83 10.28 1.42
C LEU A 106 11.16 11.02 1.41
N ILE A 107 11.69 11.31 0.23
CA ILE A 107 12.86 12.13 -0.03
C ILE A 107 12.41 13.28 -0.93
N ASP A 108 12.58 14.50 -0.48
CA ASP A 108 12.13 15.69 -1.21
C ASP A 108 12.73 15.73 -2.63
N GLY A 109 11.87 15.92 -3.63
CA GLY A 109 12.25 16.00 -5.04
C GLY A 109 12.56 14.63 -5.69
N TYR A 110 12.31 13.53 -5.02
CA TYR A 110 12.61 12.20 -5.57
C TYR A 110 11.84 11.89 -6.87
N LEU A 111 10.65 12.43 -7.00
CA LEU A 111 9.79 12.27 -8.19
C LEU A 111 9.78 13.52 -9.08
N ASP A 112 10.64 14.50 -8.84
CA ASP A 112 10.73 15.70 -9.68
C ASP A 112 11.02 15.32 -11.13
N GLU A 113 10.26 15.92 -12.06
CA GLU A 113 10.35 15.68 -13.51
C GLU A 113 10.08 14.20 -13.92
N ILE A 114 9.58 13.38 -13.01
CA ILE A 114 9.21 11.99 -13.30
C ILE A 114 7.73 11.93 -13.65
N THR A 115 7.45 11.50 -14.87
CA THR A 115 6.13 10.99 -15.27
C THR A 115 6.26 9.52 -15.61
N GLY A 116 5.24 8.71 -15.30
CA GLY A 116 5.39 7.29 -15.55
C GLY A 116 4.19 6.46 -15.09
N GLU A 117 4.39 5.17 -15.11
CA GLU A 117 3.36 4.20 -14.80
C GLU A 117 3.79 3.26 -13.67
N TYR A 118 2.93 3.11 -12.70
CA TYR A 118 3.07 2.13 -11.62
C TYR A 118 2.29 0.86 -11.99
N THR A 119 2.89 -0.28 -11.73
CA THR A 119 2.23 -1.59 -11.85
C THR A 119 2.28 -2.30 -10.50
N THR A 120 1.15 -2.83 -10.07
CA THR A 120 1.08 -3.65 -8.85
C THR A 120 2.06 -4.82 -8.95
N PRO A 121 2.94 -5.03 -7.96
CA PRO A 121 3.90 -6.14 -7.99
C PRO A 121 3.24 -7.50 -8.08
N GLN A 122 3.88 -8.41 -8.82
CA GLN A 122 3.40 -9.79 -8.99
C GLN A 122 3.14 -10.51 -7.65
N ALA A 123 3.85 -10.14 -6.59
CA ALA A 123 3.64 -10.70 -5.26
C ALA A 123 2.24 -10.48 -4.65
N TYR A 124 1.44 -9.58 -5.22
CA TYR A 124 0.05 -9.36 -4.83
C TYR A 124 -0.96 -10.16 -5.66
N PHE A 125 -0.51 -10.79 -6.74
CA PHE A 125 -1.37 -11.68 -7.53
C PHE A 125 -1.25 -13.09 -6.95
N ILE A 126 -2.37 -13.62 -6.56
CA ILE A 126 -2.48 -14.93 -5.89
C ILE A 126 -3.14 -15.94 -6.84
N ASP A 127 -2.73 -17.20 -6.75
CA ASP A 127 -3.48 -18.31 -7.30
C ASP A 127 -4.55 -18.75 -6.30
N GLU A 128 -5.80 -18.74 -6.73
CA GLU A 128 -6.94 -19.08 -5.85
C GLU A 128 -6.86 -20.50 -5.33
N VAL A 129 -6.33 -21.43 -6.11
CA VAL A 129 -6.19 -22.85 -5.72
C VAL A 129 -5.14 -23.00 -4.62
N GLU A 130 -3.98 -22.32 -4.78
CA GLU A 130 -2.92 -22.34 -3.76
C GLU A 130 -3.40 -21.71 -2.45
N VAL A 131 -4.17 -20.61 -2.54
CA VAL A 131 -4.77 -19.97 -1.35
C VAL A 131 -5.76 -20.89 -0.65
N GLU A 132 -6.63 -21.56 -1.40
CA GLU A 132 -7.59 -22.52 -0.83
C GLU A 132 -6.88 -23.70 -0.15
N GLU A 133 -5.80 -24.21 -0.74
CA GLU A 133 -4.98 -25.27 -0.14
C GLU A 133 -4.30 -24.80 1.14
N PHE A 134 -3.75 -23.60 1.14
CA PHE A 134 -3.14 -22.99 2.30
C PHE A 134 -4.17 -22.76 3.42
N ASP A 135 -5.34 -22.23 3.11
CA ASP A 135 -6.41 -21.95 4.08
C ASP A 135 -6.91 -23.22 4.79
N ARG A 136 -6.88 -24.38 4.12
CA ARG A 136 -7.24 -25.68 4.74
C ARG A 136 -6.33 -26.08 5.90
N THR A 137 -5.15 -25.50 6.01
CA THR A 137 -4.22 -25.75 7.13
C THR A 137 -4.61 -24.98 8.40
N PHE A 138 -5.59 -24.09 8.34
CA PHE A 138 -6.09 -23.28 9.45
C PHE A 138 -7.51 -23.68 9.85
N PRO A 139 -7.94 -23.33 11.07
CA PRO A 139 -9.34 -23.48 11.46
C PRO A 139 -10.27 -22.76 10.48
N TYR A 140 -11.31 -23.43 10.06
CA TYR A 140 -12.28 -22.88 9.12
C TYR A 140 -12.80 -21.51 9.56
N ARG A 141 -12.84 -20.57 8.61
CA ARG A 141 -13.47 -19.25 8.74
C ARG A 141 -14.39 -19.01 7.56
N GLU A 142 -15.62 -18.60 7.83
CA GLU A 142 -16.56 -18.23 6.80
C GLU A 142 -16.05 -16.99 6.04
N LYS A 143 -16.05 -17.07 4.71
CA LYS A 143 -15.72 -15.92 3.84
C LYS A 143 -16.94 -15.00 3.77
N LEU A 144 -16.87 -13.86 4.43
CA LEU A 144 -17.95 -12.86 4.47
C LEU A 144 -17.68 -11.74 3.47
N LYS A 145 -18.75 -11.25 2.83
CA LYS A 145 -18.74 -9.96 2.12
C LYS A 145 -19.31 -8.90 3.04
N LEU A 146 -18.46 -8.03 3.56
CA LEU A 146 -18.86 -6.98 4.49
C LEU A 146 -18.97 -5.63 3.79
N PRO A 147 -19.87 -4.73 4.24
CA PRO A 147 -19.94 -3.37 3.72
C PRO A 147 -18.59 -2.67 3.87
N GLY A 148 -18.12 -2.04 2.78
CA GLY A 148 -16.84 -1.33 2.75
C GLY A 148 -15.62 -2.17 2.34
N GLN A 149 -15.80 -3.44 2.00
CA GLN A 149 -14.78 -4.20 1.26
C GLN A 149 -14.65 -3.64 -0.16
N ILE A 150 -13.41 -3.55 -0.65
CA ILE A 150 -13.10 -2.97 -1.97
C ILE A 150 -13.34 -4.01 -3.09
N PHE A 151 -13.47 -5.31 -2.76
CA PHE A 151 -13.64 -6.43 -3.71
C PHE A 151 -14.91 -7.22 -3.43
#